data_ef527e66d88d59c3826b89322982d08e
#
_entry.id   ef527e66d88d59c3826b89322982d08e
#
_cell.length_a   1.000
_cell.length_b   1.000
_cell.length_c   1.000
_cell.angle_alpha   90.00
_cell.angle_beta   90.00
_cell.angle_gamma   90.00
#
_symmetry.space_group_name_H-M   'P 1'
#
loop_
_entity.id
_entity.type
_entity.pdbx_description
1 polymer ?
#
loop_
_entity_poly.entity_id
_entity_poly.type
_entity_poly.pdbx_seq_one_letter_code
_entity_poly.pdbx_strand_id
1 'polypeptide(L)'
;MLALPDDEMAAGAVDTAELRDAALGEIDWCALPPGTERDEVAAPSGSLARISLGPVDGERVLLVPGVTGSKEDFLLMMPLFAAAGYRVEAYDMAGQYESAAAGPERLDPPQHRYTLELFTDDLLAVLATGPTPTHVLGYSFAGTVAGSVAVRYPELFASLTLLSAPPIAGQSLRGFKKVGLLSYAFTGRSLGRPFVAALRYNVHGAPEHRALFVRARLELTRTSSVGDILALMKRTPDLADALRATALPILVATGTGDVWHTETHEAFAGRLGARSLVLPTGHSPCETAPHQLTEAMLDLMRG
;
A
#
# COMPACT_ATOMS: atom_id res chain seq x y z
N MET A 1 31.39 -5.33 58.86
CA MET A 1 31.83 -5.17 57.48
C MET A 1 30.92 -6.05 56.63
N LEU A 2 29.78 -5.52 56.28
CA LEU A 2 28.78 -6.16 55.42
C LEU A 2 28.95 -5.57 54.02
N ALA A 3 29.31 -6.40 53.08
CA ALA A 3 29.39 -6.08 51.69
C ALA A 3 27.96 -5.91 51.14
N LEU A 4 27.71 -4.80 50.47
CA LEU A 4 26.53 -4.56 49.65
C LEU A 4 26.70 -5.39 48.36
N PRO A 5 25.65 -6.00 47.83
CA PRO A 5 25.72 -6.61 46.51
C PRO A 5 25.69 -5.49 45.47
N ASP A 6 26.70 -5.53 44.61
CA ASP A 6 26.87 -4.68 43.45
C ASP A 6 25.86 -5.08 42.34
N ASP A 7 25.45 -4.06 41.61
CA ASP A 7 24.98 -4.05 40.22
C ASP A 7 23.85 -5.01 39.84
N GLU A 8 22.64 -4.54 40.04
CA GLU A 8 21.60 -4.74 38.99
C GLU A 8 22.02 -3.88 37.78
N MET A 9 22.79 -4.47 36.89
CA MET A 9 22.94 -3.95 35.52
C MET A 9 21.54 -3.82 34.93
N ALA A 10 21.06 -2.60 34.77
CA ALA A 10 19.89 -2.30 33.97
C ALA A 10 20.13 -2.91 32.57
N ALA A 11 19.50 -4.06 32.32
CA ALA A 11 19.39 -4.61 30.97
C ALA A 11 18.72 -3.52 30.14
N GLY A 12 19.47 -2.88 29.26
CA GLY A 12 18.94 -1.88 28.34
C GLY A 12 17.76 -2.52 27.63
N ALA A 13 16.59 -1.90 27.70
CA ALA A 13 15.42 -2.35 26.98
C ALA A 13 15.81 -2.48 25.51
N VAL A 14 15.65 -3.69 24.94
CA VAL A 14 15.92 -3.95 23.52
C VAL A 14 14.93 -3.07 22.74
N ASP A 15 15.45 -2.07 22.02
CA ASP A 15 14.63 -1.21 21.15
C ASP A 15 14.14 -2.01 19.96
N THR A 16 12.93 -2.56 20.07
CA THR A 16 12.28 -3.36 19.02
C THR A 16 11.42 -2.50 18.10
N ALA A 17 11.19 -2.97 16.88
CA ALA A 17 10.26 -2.31 15.94
C ALA A 17 8.86 -2.13 16.56
N GLU A 18 8.40 -3.10 17.35
CA GLU A 18 7.12 -3.04 18.05
C GLU A 18 7.08 -1.88 19.08
N LEU A 19 8.15 -1.69 19.84
CA LEU A 19 8.23 -0.59 20.80
C LEU A 19 8.28 0.77 20.10
N ARG A 20 8.97 0.87 18.97
CA ARG A 20 9.00 2.08 18.15
C ARG A 20 7.63 2.38 17.55
N ASP A 21 6.90 1.39 17.07
CA ASP A 21 5.52 1.54 16.57
C ASP A 21 4.56 1.96 17.70
N ALA A 22 4.70 1.38 18.87
CA ALA A 22 3.90 1.76 20.05
C ALA A 22 4.17 3.19 20.55
N ALA A 23 5.36 3.73 20.26
CA ALA A 23 5.78 5.09 20.61
C ALA A 23 5.46 6.14 19.54
N LEU A 24 4.83 5.73 18.40
CA LEU A 24 4.47 6.67 17.34
C LEU A 24 3.51 7.75 17.84
N GLY A 25 3.93 9.02 17.67
CA GLY A 25 3.09 10.18 17.90
C GLY A 25 2.30 10.59 16.66
N GLU A 26 1.46 11.61 16.80
CA GLU A 26 0.84 12.28 15.66
C GLU A 26 1.91 12.97 14.80
N ILE A 27 1.78 12.86 13.49
CA ILE A 27 2.64 13.54 12.51
C ILE A 27 1.84 14.54 11.69
N ASP A 28 2.53 15.51 11.11
CA ASP A 28 1.96 16.35 10.06
C ASP A 28 2.00 15.59 8.72
N TRP A 29 0.85 15.10 8.28
CA TRP A 29 0.70 14.34 7.02
C TRP A 29 0.89 15.20 5.77
N CYS A 30 1.00 16.52 5.91
CA CYS A 30 1.32 17.44 4.81
C CYS A 30 2.84 17.71 4.71
N ALA A 31 3.61 17.40 5.75
CA ALA A 31 5.04 17.63 5.79
C ALA A 31 5.80 16.39 5.29
N LEU A 32 6.53 16.56 4.19
CA LEU A 32 7.39 15.50 3.69
C LEU A 32 8.67 15.36 4.54
N PRO A 33 9.20 14.14 4.71
CA PRO A 33 10.48 13.93 5.36
C PRO A 33 11.60 14.75 4.71
N PRO A 34 12.56 15.29 5.49
CA PRO A 34 13.68 16.04 4.94
C PRO A 34 14.43 15.26 3.86
N GLY A 35 14.80 15.94 2.76
CA GLY A 35 15.48 15.32 1.63
C GLY A 35 14.55 14.61 0.63
N THR A 36 13.23 14.63 0.85
CA THR A 36 12.27 14.10 -0.11
C THR A 36 12.27 14.95 -1.38
N GLU A 37 12.43 14.30 -2.52
CA GLU A 37 12.27 14.88 -3.85
C GLU A 37 10.82 14.69 -4.33
N ARG A 38 10.35 15.64 -5.16
CA ARG A 38 9.02 15.58 -5.78
C ARG A 38 9.19 15.73 -7.28
N ASP A 39 8.52 14.87 -8.03
CA ASP A 39 8.45 14.93 -9.48
C ASP A 39 7.12 14.36 -10.01
N GLU A 40 7.02 14.29 -11.32
CA GLU A 40 5.88 13.68 -12.01
C GLU A 40 6.37 12.63 -13.00
N VAL A 41 5.67 11.52 -13.06
CA VAL A 41 5.92 10.46 -14.04
C VAL A 41 4.90 10.54 -15.15
N ALA A 42 5.39 10.62 -16.39
CA ALA A 42 4.52 10.50 -17.57
C ALA A 42 4.06 9.03 -17.71
N ALA A 43 2.76 8.82 -17.64
CA ALA A 43 2.13 7.52 -17.77
C ALA A 43 1.01 7.54 -18.82
N PRO A 44 0.52 6.40 -19.29
CA PRO A 44 -0.57 6.35 -20.28
C PRO A 44 -1.83 7.11 -19.87
N SER A 45 -2.17 7.11 -18.58
CA SER A 45 -3.31 7.86 -18.06
C SER A 45 -3.06 9.38 -17.89
N GLY A 46 -1.82 9.85 -18.02
CA GLY A 46 -1.39 11.23 -17.80
C GLY A 46 -0.22 11.33 -16.84
N SER A 47 -0.05 12.50 -16.21
CA SER A 47 1.03 12.76 -15.25
C SER A 47 0.66 12.22 -13.88
N LEU A 48 1.57 11.46 -13.25
CA LEU A 48 1.40 10.87 -11.92
C LEU A 48 2.38 11.53 -10.94
N ALA A 49 1.86 12.14 -9.89
CA ALA A 49 2.66 12.77 -8.84
C ALA A 49 3.42 11.72 -8.03
N ARG A 50 4.75 11.91 -7.89
CA ARG A 50 5.63 10.99 -7.18
C ARG A 50 6.49 11.73 -6.15
N ILE A 51 6.84 11.04 -5.09
CA ILE A 51 7.88 11.41 -4.13
C ILE A 51 8.93 10.31 -4.05
N SER A 52 10.17 10.72 -3.77
CA SER A 52 11.27 9.79 -3.59
C SER A 52 12.23 10.27 -2.51
N LEU A 53 12.88 9.32 -1.82
CA LEU A 53 13.80 9.56 -0.71
C LEU A 53 14.91 8.51 -0.72
N GLY A 54 16.07 8.86 -0.16
CA GLY A 54 17.23 7.97 -0.05
C GLY A 54 18.24 8.12 -1.19
N PRO A 55 19.34 7.35 -1.16
CA PRO A 55 20.43 7.48 -2.12
C PRO A 55 19.96 7.15 -3.54
N VAL A 56 20.38 7.95 -4.52
CA VAL A 56 19.97 7.83 -5.94
C VAL A 56 20.42 6.50 -6.55
N ASP A 57 21.54 5.95 -6.08
CA ASP A 57 22.14 4.68 -6.50
C ASP A 57 21.73 3.50 -5.61
N GLY A 58 20.87 3.71 -4.62
CA GLY A 58 20.32 2.64 -3.77
C GLY A 58 19.38 1.71 -4.56
N GLU A 59 19.28 0.46 -4.10
CA GLU A 59 18.28 -0.48 -4.62
C GLU A 59 16.87 0.13 -4.47
N ARG A 60 16.04 -0.09 -5.49
CA ARG A 60 14.76 0.61 -5.61
C ARG A 60 13.64 -0.09 -4.87
N VAL A 61 12.89 0.68 -4.07
CA VAL A 61 11.64 0.27 -3.43
C VAL A 61 10.52 1.17 -3.93
N LEU A 62 9.45 0.59 -4.47
CA LEU A 62 8.27 1.30 -4.95
C LEU A 62 7.05 0.95 -4.10
N LEU A 63 6.42 1.97 -3.50
CA LEU A 63 5.25 1.86 -2.63
C LEU A 63 4.02 2.40 -3.36
N VAL A 64 3.00 1.55 -3.55
CA VAL A 64 1.80 1.90 -4.32
C VAL A 64 0.58 1.93 -3.40
N PRO A 65 -0.09 3.11 -3.23
CA PRO A 65 -1.20 3.28 -2.30
C PRO A 65 -2.48 2.61 -2.78
N GLY A 66 -3.40 2.37 -1.85
CA GLY A 66 -4.72 1.81 -2.12
C GLY A 66 -5.72 2.81 -2.68
N VAL A 67 -6.99 2.37 -2.80
CA VAL A 67 -8.09 3.24 -3.19
C VAL A 67 -8.27 4.37 -2.17
N THR A 68 -8.45 5.61 -2.63
CA THR A 68 -8.47 6.84 -1.82
C THR A 68 -7.16 7.12 -1.06
N GLY A 69 -6.13 6.32 -1.28
CA GLY A 69 -4.79 6.51 -0.76
C GLY A 69 -4.01 7.57 -1.53
N SER A 70 -2.81 7.85 -1.05
CA SER A 70 -1.83 8.69 -1.73
C SER A 70 -0.42 8.28 -1.30
N LYS A 71 0.58 8.81 -1.98
CA LYS A 71 2.00 8.58 -1.66
C LYS A 71 2.34 8.89 -0.20
N GLU A 72 1.58 9.79 0.44
CA GLU A 72 1.74 10.16 1.85
C GLU A 72 1.36 9.04 2.82
N ASP A 73 0.65 8.01 2.40
CA ASP A 73 0.35 6.84 3.25
C ASP A 73 1.63 6.13 3.73
N PHE A 74 2.77 6.42 3.09
CA PHE A 74 4.06 5.78 3.36
C PHE A 74 5.10 6.70 4.02
N LEU A 75 4.71 7.92 4.46
CA LEU A 75 5.65 8.90 5.03
C LEU A 75 6.45 8.37 6.22
N LEU A 76 5.87 7.45 7.01
CA LEU A 76 6.55 6.83 8.14
C LEU A 76 7.52 5.71 7.72
N MET A 77 7.27 5.06 6.58
CA MET A 77 8.13 3.98 6.08
C MET A 77 9.32 4.50 5.26
N MET A 78 9.12 5.58 4.50
CA MET A 78 10.14 6.10 3.57
C MET A 78 11.48 6.43 4.25
N PRO A 79 11.53 7.12 5.41
CA PRO A 79 12.79 7.36 6.11
C PRO A 79 13.49 6.08 6.57
N LEU A 80 12.73 5.02 6.90
CA LEU A 80 13.28 3.75 7.35
C LEU A 80 14.00 3.01 6.20
N PHE A 81 13.42 2.99 5.00
CA PHE A 81 14.07 2.45 3.81
C PHE A 81 15.28 3.27 3.40
N ALA A 82 15.16 4.61 3.41
CA ALA A 82 16.28 5.50 3.09
C ALA A 82 17.46 5.32 4.05
N ALA A 83 17.20 5.18 5.35
CA ALA A 83 18.21 4.89 6.37
C ALA A 83 18.87 3.51 6.18
N ALA A 84 18.14 2.55 5.60
CA ALA A 84 18.66 1.23 5.24
C ALA A 84 19.42 1.21 3.90
N GLY A 85 19.56 2.37 3.23
CA GLY A 85 20.32 2.52 1.98
C GLY A 85 19.52 2.30 0.69
N TYR A 86 18.19 2.20 0.76
CA TYR A 86 17.34 2.04 -0.42
C TYR A 86 16.88 3.39 -1.00
N ARG A 87 16.69 3.43 -2.31
CA ARG A 87 15.93 4.50 -2.99
C ARG A 87 14.46 4.15 -2.95
N VAL A 88 13.69 4.79 -2.06
CA VAL A 88 12.26 4.55 -1.91
C VAL A 88 11.44 5.59 -2.65
N GLU A 89 10.43 5.13 -3.37
CA GLU A 89 9.52 5.94 -4.17
C GLU A 89 8.07 5.60 -3.83
N ALA A 90 7.19 6.60 -3.89
CA ALA A 90 5.74 6.40 -3.82
C ALA A 90 5.05 7.37 -4.77
N TYR A 91 3.95 6.96 -5.40
CA TYR A 91 3.19 7.80 -6.35
C TYR A 91 1.70 7.71 -6.12
N ASP A 92 0.96 8.73 -6.56
CA ASP A 92 -0.50 8.72 -6.54
C ASP A 92 -1.04 8.03 -7.78
N MET A 93 -1.92 7.05 -7.61
CA MET A 93 -2.58 6.38 -8.73
C MET A 93 -3.49 7.35 -9.51
N ALA A 94 -3.72 7.05 -10.79
CA ALA A 94 -4.58 7.85 -11.67
C ALA A 94 -5.95 8.18 -11.06
N GLY A 95 -6.33 9.45 -11.15
CA GLY A 95 -7.58 9.97 -10.62
C GLY A 95 -7.60 10.18 -9.10
N GLN A 96 -6.48 10.00 -8.40
CA GLN A 96 -6.40 10.17 -6.96
C GLN A 96 -5.44 11.31 -6.59
N TYR A 97 -5.84 12.09 -5.60
CA TYR A 97 -5.12 13.20 -4.99
C TYR A 97 -4.39 14.11 -6.02
N GLU A 98 -3.07 14.24 -5.97
CA GLU A 98 -2.30 15.10 -6.89
C GLU A 98 -2.25 14.54 -8.32
N SER A 99 -2.54 13.25 -8.53
CA SER A 99 -2.74 12.62 -9.85
C SER A 99 -4.19 12.68 -10.35
N ALA A 100 -5.01 13.58 -9.79
CA ALA A 100 -6.42 13.70 -10.18
C ALA A 100 -6.64 14.03 -11.66
N ALA A 101 -5.68 14.69 -12.33
CA ALA A 101 -5.75 14.99 -13.75
C ALA A 101 -5.50 13.78 -14.67
N ALA A 102 -4.88 12.71 -14.14
CA ALA A 102 -4.67 11.46 -14.85
C ALA A 102 -5.96 10.64 -14.89
N GLY A 103 -6.28 10.06 -16.03
CA GLY A 103 -7.50 9.28 -16.17
C GLY A 103 -7.72 8.67 -17.55
N PRO A 104 -8.79 7.88 -17.71
CA PRO A 104 -9.06 7.09 -18.91
C PRO A 104 -9.25 7.96 -20.17
N GLU A 105 -9.64 9.21 -20.03
CA GLU A 105 -9.79 10.16 -21.15
C GLU A 105 -8.46 10.57 -21.80
N ARG A 106 -7.33 10.27 -21.14
CA ARG A 106 -5.98 10.54 -21.64
C ARG A 106 -5.38 9.38 -22.42
N LEU A 107 -5.98 8.20 -22.35
CA LEU A 107 -5.54 7.01 -23.09
C LEU A 107 -5.71 7.22 -24.61
N ASP A 108 -4.97 6.46 -25.38
CA ASP A 108 -5.11 6.39 -26.85
C ASP A 108 -5.49 4.97 -27.27
N PRO A 109 -6.72 4.71 -27.75
CA PRO A 109 -7.84 5.67 -27.82
C PRO A 109 -8.42 6.01 -26.43
N PRO A 110 -9.03 7.20 -26.26
CA PRO A 110 -9.63 7.63 -25.01
C PRO A 110 -10.72 6.66 -24.52
N GLN A 111 -10.74 6.41 -23.21
CA GLN A 111 -11.70 5.55 -22.54
C GLN A 111 -12.56 6.35 -21.55
N HIS A 112 -13.63 5.73 -21.06
CA HIS A 112 -14.56 6.36 -20.12
C HIS A 112 -14.45 5.82 -18.70
N ARG A 113 -13.59 4.81 -18.48
CA ARG A 113 -13.51 4.08 -17.21
C ARG A 113 -12.09 3.80 -16.81
N TYR A 114 -11.84 3.86 -15.51
CA TYR A 114 -10.63 3.31 -14.93
C TYR A 114 -10.73 1.78 -14.96
N THR A 115 -9.81 1.15 -15.66
CA THR A 115 -9.73 -0.31 -15.80
C THR A 115 -8.50 -0.84 -15.07
N LEU A 116 -8.42 -2.14 -14.84
CA LEU A 116 -7.23 -2.74 -14.25
C LEU A 116 -6.01 -2.54 -15.18
N GLU A 117 -6.22 -2.64 -16.48
CA GLU A 117 -5.21 -2.40 -17.51
C GLU A 117 -4.62 -0.99 -17.40
N LEU A 118 -5.46 0.05 -17.23
CA LEU A 118 -4.99 1.41 -17.04
C LEU A 118 -4.00 1.49 -15.86
N PHE A 119 -4.35 0.92 -14.71
CA PHE A 119 -3.48 0.96 -13.53
C PHE A 119 -2.23 0.09 -13.68
N THR A 120 -2.31 -1.04 -14.40
CA THR A 120 -1.14 -1.89 -14.66
C THR A 120 -0.18 -1.22 -15.65
N ASP A 121 -0.69 -0.55 -16.67
CA ASP A 121 0.12 0.17 -17.66
C ASP A 121 0.78 1.41 -17.04
N ASP A 122 0.08 2.11 -16.15
CA ASP A 122 0.67 3.19 -15.35
C ASP A 122 1.79 2.68 -14.43
N LEU A 123 1.59 1.55 -13.74
CA LEU A 123 2.65 0.95 -12.92
C LEU A 123 3.87 0.55 -13.76
N LEU A 124 3.66 -0.01 -14.96
CA LEU A 124 4.75 -0.33 -15.88
C LEU A 124 5.51 0.93 -16.30
N ALA A 125 4.80 2.04 -16.58
CA ALA A 125 5.44 3.32 -16.88
C ALA A 125 6.27 3.84 -15.70
N VAL A 126 5.76 3.72 -14.46
CA VAL A 126 6.51 4.09 -13.26
C VAL A 126 7.74 3.18 -13.06
N LEU A 127 7.61 1.87 -13.26
CA LEU A 127 8.75 0.94 -13.16
C LEU A 127 9.83 1.28 -14.21
N ALA A 128 9.45 1.69 -15.40
CA ALA A 128 10.37 2.04 -16.48
C ALA A 128 11.18 3.33 -16.23
N THR A 129 10.84 4.13 -15.22
CA THR A 129 11.59 5.37 -14.89
C THR A 129 12.88 5.15 -14.12
N GLY A 130 13.16 3.95 -13.67
CA GLY A 130 14.35 3.66 -12.86
C GLY A 130 14.84 2.22 -13.02
N PRO A 131 15.87 1.83 -12.27
CA PRO A 131 16.44 0.49 -12.36
C PRO A 131 15.43 -0.59 -11.95
N THR A 132 15.51 -1.73 -12.61
CA THR A 132 14.80 -2.99 -12.31
C THR A 132 15.82 -4.12 -12.19
N PRO A 133 15.55 -5.18 -11.42
CA PRO A 133 14.30 -5.44 -10.70
C PRO A 133 14.09 -4.51 -9.50
N THR A 134 12.83 -4.27 -9.13
CA THR A 134 12.40 -3.33 -8.07
C THR A 134 11.64 -4.10 -6.97
N HIS A 135 11.85 -3.75 -5.70
CA HIS A 135 11.01 -4.21 -4.61
C HIS A 135 9.69 -3.42 -4.62
N VAL A 136 8.56 -4.08 -4.74
CA VAL A 136 7.26 -3.41 -4.87
C VAL A 136 6.34 -3.77 -3.71
N LEU A 137 5.76 -2.76 -3.07
CA LEU A 137 4.63 -2.92 -2.15
C LEU A 137 3.36 -2.41 -2.83
N GLY A 138 2.36 -3.29 -2.95
CA GLY A 138 0.99 -2.91 -3.35
C GLY A 138 0.05 -2.94 -2.15
N TYR A 139 -0.45 -1.76 -1.74
CA TYR A 139 -1.38 -1.64 -0.63
C TYR A 139 -2.83 -1.74 -1.10
N SER A 140 -3.62 -2.59 -0.45
CA SER A 140 -5.04 -2.78 -0.74
C SER A 140 -5.28 -3.07 -2.23
N PHE A 141 -6.09 -2.32 -2.96
CA PHE A 141 -6.33 -2.49 -4.40
C PHE A 141 -5.03 -2.53 -5.23
N ALA A 142 -4.03 -1.74 -4.85
CA ALA A 142 -2.75 -1.75 -5.55
C ALA A 142 -2.00 -3.09 -5.45
N GLY A 143 -2.31 -3.93 -4.47
CA GLY A 143 -1.81 -5.32 -4.43
C GLY A 143 -2.33 -6.15 -5.60
N THR A 144 -3.59 -5.92 -6.04
CA THR A 144 -4.12 -6.55 -7.27
C THR A 144 -3.41 -6.03 -8.52
N VAL A 145 -3.14 -4.71 -8.57
CA VAL A 145 -2.40 -4.09 -9.69
C VAL A 145 -0.98 -4.65 -9.77
N ALA A 146 -0.22 -4.56 -8.67
CA ALA A 146 1.17 -5.03 -8.61
C ALA A 146 1.28 -6.54 -8.87
N GLY A 147 0.38 -7.34 -8.29
CA GLY A 147 0.32 -8.78 -8.57
C GLY A 147 0.03 -9.11 -10.03
N SER A 148 -0.85 -8.34 -10.69
CA SER A 148 -1.16 -8.53 -12.11
C SER A 148 0.04 -8.21 -13.01
N VAL A 149 0.83 -7.19 -12.67
CA VAL A 149 2.08 -6.86 -13.37
C VAL A 149 3.14 -7.92 -13.10
N ALA A 150 3.31 -8.34 -11.83
CA ALA A 150 4.30 -9.35 -11.44
C ALA A 150 4.09 -10.71 -12.11
N VAL A 151 2.83 -11.10 -12.35
CA VAL A 151 2.53 -12.33 -13.14
C VAL A 151 2.97 -12.21 -14.59
N ARG A 152 2.83 -11.03 -15.19
CA ARG A 152 3.14 -10.81 -16.62
C ARG A 152 4.61 -10.49 -16.87
N TYR A 153 5.28 -9.85 -15.91
CA TYR A 153 6.65 -9.33 -16.02
C TYR A 153 7.40 -9.56 -14.71
N PRO A 154 7.59 -10.82 -14.28
CA PRO A 154 8.25 -11.14 -13.01
C PRO A 154 9.68 -10.60 -12.92
N GLU A 155 10.36 -10.48 -14.06
CA GLU A 155 11.74 -9.95 -14.16
C GLU A 155 11.86 -8.47 -13.73
N LEU A 156 10.76 -7.73 -13.66
CA LEU A 156 10.77 -6.35 -13.16
C LEU A 156 10.73 -6.26 -11.63
N PHE A 157 10.50 -7.39 -10.94
CA PHE A 157 10.31 -7.44 -9.50
C PHE A 157 11.47 -8.16 -8.81
N ALA A 158 12.09 -7.50 -7.82
CA ALA A 158 13.01 -8.15 -6.89
C ALA A 158 12.25 -8.88 -5.78
N SER A 159 11.16 -8.27 -5.28
CA SER A 159 10.20 -8.88 -4.36
C SER A 159 8.84 -8.18 -4.47
N LEU A 160 7.78 -8.84 -3.96
CA LEU A 160 6.43 -8.30 -3.93
C LEU A 160 5.86 -8.36 -2.51
N THR A 161 5.45 -7.22 -1.96
CA THR A 161 4.69 -7.15 -0.71
C THR A 161 3.23 -6.82 -1.00
N LEU A 162 2.32 -7.69 -0.60
CA LEU A 162 0.88 -7.54 -0.69
C LEU A 162 0.35 -7.09 0.68
N LEU A 163 0.26 -5.76 0.87
CA LEU A 163 -0.19 -5.16 2.13
C LEU A 163 -1.71 -5.02 2.14
N SER A 164 -2.38 -5.73 3.05
CA SER A 164 -3.86 -5.69 3.16
C SER A 164 -4.56 -5.78 1.79
N ALA A 165 -3.97 -6.54 0.87
CA ALA A 165 -4.48 -6.72 -0.49
C ALA A 165 -5.69 -7.64 -0.52
N PRO A 166 -6.62 -7.53 -1.50
CA PRO A 166 -7.77 -8.42 -1.61
C PRO A 166 -7.35 -9.91 -1.64
N PRO A 167 -7.65 -10.71 -0.60
CA PRO A 167 -7.19 -12.09 -0.50
C PRO A 167 -8.12 -13.07 -1.22
N ILE A 168 -9.26 -12.59 -1.75
CA ILE A 168 -10.31 -13.40 -2.36
C ILE A 168 -10.50 -12.98 -3.81
N ALA A 169 -10.42 -13.94 -4.73
CA ALA A 169 -10.76 -13.73 -6.13
C ALA A 169 -12.26 -13.50 -6.37
N GLY A 170 -12.61 -12.87 -7.47
CA GLY A 170 -13.97 -12.53 -7.84
C GLY A 170 -14.52 -11.38 -6.98
N GLN A 171 -15.64 -11.58 -6.30
CA GLN A 171 -16.28 -10.55 -5.46
C GLN A 171 -15.56 -10.41 -4.12
N SER A 172 -14.39 -9.74 -4.11
CA SER A 172 -13.55 -9.62 -2.90
C SER A 172 -14.22 -8.82 -1.76
N LEU A 173 -15.12 -7.86 -2.09
CA LEU A 173 -15.83 -7.07 -1.08
C LEU A 173 -16.77 -7.93 -0.20
N ARG A 174 -17.18 -9.13 -0.66
CA ARG A 174 -18.00 -10.05 0.15
C ARG A 174 -17.30 -10.50 1.43
N GLY A 175 -15.98 -10.51 1.43
CA GLY A 175 -15.15 -10.87 2.58
C GLY A 175 -14.99 -9.77 3.63
N PHE A 176 -15.55 -8.57 3.41
CA PHE A 176 -15.47 -7.48 4.39
C PHE A 176 -16.27 -7.82 5.64
N LYS A 177 -15.62 -7.75 6.81
CA LYS A 177 -16.21 -8.05 8.12
C LYS A 177 -17.51 -7.30 8.41
N LYS A 178 -17.61 -6.03 7.99
CA LYS A 178 -18.76 -5.15 8.30
C LYS A 178 -19.80 -5.04 7.18
N VAL A 179 -19.47 -5.35 5.94
CA VAL A 179 -20.33 -5.08 4.75
C VAL A 179 -20.76 -6.38 4.07
N GLY A 180 -19.90 -7.40 4.05
CA GLY A 180 -20.16 -8.77 3.60
C GLY A 180 -21.23 -8.91 2.50
N LEU A 181 -22.35 -9.53 2.85
CA LEU A 181 -23.44 -9.82 1.93
C LEU A 181 -24.12 -8.58 1.35
N LEU A 182 -24.13 -7.44 2.04
CA LEU A 182 -24.71 -6.18 1.52
C LEU A 182 -23.94 -5.68 0.27
N SER A 183 -22.67 -6.09 0.09
CA SER A 183 -21.89 -5.74 -1.09
C SER A 183 -22.50 -6.21 -2.41
N TYR A 184 -23.40 -7.22 -2.38
CA TYR A 184 -24.11 -7.70 -3.58
C TYR A 184 -25.21 -6.74 -4.04
N ALA A 185 -25.82 -5.97 -3.12
CA ALA A 185 -26.95 -5.10 -3.42
C ALA A 185 -26.54 -3.83 -4.21
N PHE A 186 -25.25 -3.49 -4.27
CA PHE A 186 -24.78 -2.25 -4.89
C PHE A 186 -23.81 -2.54 -6.03
N THR A 187 -23.84 -1.73 -7.09
CA THR A 187 -22.75 -1.67 -8.05
C THR A 187 -21.54 -0.99 -7.39
N GLY A 188 -20.30 -1.40 -7.70
CA GLY A 188 -19.10 -0.76 -7.14
C GLY A 188 -19.14 0.76 -7.32
N ARG A 189 -19.62 1.24 -8.46
CA ARG A 189 -19.77 2.67 -8.77
C ARG A 189 -20.74 3.41 -7.86
N SER A 190 -21.86 2.81 -7.52
CA SER A 190 -22.82 3.42 -6.60
C SER A 190 -22.28 3.56 -5.17
N LEU A 191 -21.24 2.77 -4.83
CA LEU A 191 -20.55 2.84 -3.54
C LEU A 191 -19.49 3.96 -3.48
N GLY A 192 -18.99 4.48 -4.61
CA GLY A 192 -17.92 5.46 -4.63
C GLY A 192 -18.24 6.72 -3.82
N ARG A 193 -19.41 7.35 -4.04
CA ARG A 193 -19.85 8.53 -3.28
C ARG A 193 -20.07 8.25 -1.79
N PRO A 194 -20.84 7.22 -1.38
CA PRO A 194 -20.99 6.87 0.03
C PRO A 194 -19.66 6.52 0.71
N PHE A 195 -18.77 5.84 0.02
CA PHE A 195 -17.45 5.46 0.53
C PHE A 195 -16.59 6.70 0.82
N VAL A 196 -16.51 7.62 -0.15
CA VAL A 196 -15.81 8.91 0.02
C VAL A 196 -16.43 9.73 1.15
N ALA A 197 -17.77 9.77 1.23
CA ALA A 197 -18.47 10.47 2.32
C ALA A 197 -18.14 9.85 3.68
N ALA A 198 -18.16 8.51 3.79
CA ALA A 198 -17.84 7.82 5.04
C ALA A 198 -16.40 8.17 5.53
N LEU A 199 -15.42 8.20 4.62
CA LEU A 199 -14.05 8.59 4.96
C LEU A 199 -13.98 10.07 5.36
N ARG A 200 -14.67 10.98 4.66
CA ARG A 200 -14.70 12.42 4.99
C ARG A 200 -15.25 12.69 6.39
N TYR A 201 -16.24 11.93 6.82
CA TYR A 201 -16.85 12.05 8.15
C TYR A 201 -16.10 11.26 9.25
N ASN A 202 -14.93 10.71 8.93
CA ASN A 202 -14.11 9.94 9.88
C ASN A 202 -14.88 8.79 10.57
N VAL A 203 -15.70 8.07 9.82
CA VAL A 203 -16.54 6.97 10.34
C VAL A 203 -15.67 5.84 10.95
N HIS A 204 -14.38 5.78 10.63
CA HIS A 204 -13.43 4.79 11.13
C HIS A 204 -12.60 5.24 12.33
N GLY A 205 -12.78 6.48 12.81
CA GLY A 205 -12.13 6.97 14.02
C GLY A 205 -10.62 7.19 13.91
N ALA A 206 -10.12 7.63 12.74
CA ALA A 206 -8.72 8.02 12.59
C ALA A 206 -8.36 9.23 13.48
N PRO A 207 -7.08 9.39 13.90
CA PRO A 207 -6.61 10.59 14.59
C PRO A 207 -6.98 11.87 13.82
N GLU A 208 -7.12 12.99 14.56
CA GLU A 208 -7.68 14.23 13.97
C GLU A 208 -6.83 14.75 12.81
N HIS A 209 -5.51 14.83 12.96
CA HIS A 209 -4.60 15.33 11.92
C HIS A 209 -4.65 14.43 10.67
N ARG A 210 -4.74 13.10 10.86
CA ARG A 210 -4.92 12.17 9.73
C ARG A 210 -6.28 12.37 9.07
N ALA A 211 -7.34 12.55 9.83
CA ALA A 211 -8.67 12.78 9.29
C ALA A 211 -8.76 14.09 8.50
N LEU A 212 -8.10 15.15 8.95
CA LEU A 212 -8.01 16.43 8.23
C LEU A 212 -7.28 16.27 6.90
N PHE A 213 -6.12 15.59 6.88
CA PHE A 213 -5.39 15.29 5.66
C PHE A 213 -6.23 14.46 4.68
N VAL A 214 -6.88 13.39 5.16
CA VAL A 214 -7.75 12.54 4.33
C VAL A 214 -8.90 13.35 3.72
N ARG A 215 -9.50 14.28 4.46
CA ARG A 215 -10.54 15.17 3.91
C ARG A 215 -10.02 16.02 2.77
N ALA A 216 -8.88 16.69 2.95
CA ALA A 216 -8.24 17.53 1.93
C ALA A 216 -7.89 16.69 0.68
N ARG A 217 -7.29 15.52 0.86
CA ARG A 217 -6.97 14.58 -0.21
C ARG A 217 -8.20 14.16 -1.01
N LEU A 218 -9.30 13.82 -0.32
CA LEU A 218 -10.54 13.38 -0.96
C LEU A 218 -11.26 14.49 -1.74
N GLU A 219 -10.97 15.76 -1.47
CA GLU A 219 -11.51 16.88 -2.28
C GLU A 219 -10.93 16.89 -3.70
N LEU A 220 -9.68 16.49 -3.84
CA LEU A 220 -8.99 16.40 -5.12
C LEU A 220 -9.24 15.06 -5.84
N THR A 221 -9.56 13.99 -5.08
CA THR A 221 -9.72 12.64 -5.62
C THR A 221 -10.99 12.53 -6.46
N ARG A 222 -10.88 12.00 -7.68
CA ARG A 222 -12.03 11.77 -8.56
C ARG A 222 -12.91 10.64 -8.02
N THR A 223 -14.16 10.96 -7.71
CA THR A 223 -15.16 9.96 -7.26
C THR A 223 -15.37 8.85 -8.30
N SER A 224 -15.19 9.14 -9.60
CA SER A 224 -15.26 8.14 -10.67
C SER A 224 -14.13 7.10 -10.57
N SER A 225 -12.92 7.50 -10.24
CA SER A 225 -11.79 6.58 -9.99
C SER A 225 -12.14 5.65 -8.83
N VAL A 226 -12.56 6.20 -7.70
CA VAL A 226 -12.96 5.41 -6.51
C VAL A 226 -14.09 4.42 -6.87
N GLY A 227 -15.11 4.87 -7.58
CA GLY A 227 -16.25 4.01 -7.96
C GLY A 227 -15.85 2.88 -8.91
N ASP A 228 -14.97 3.16 -9.88
CA ASP A 228 -14.48 2.15 -10.81
C ASP A 228 -13.54 1.15 -10.10
N ILE A 229 -12.65 1.60 -9.20
CA ILE A 229 -11.81 0.71 -8.38
C ILE A 229 -12.68 -0.23 -7.52
N LEU A 230 -13.71 0.28 -6.85
CA LEU A 230 -14.64 -0.56 -6.08
C LEU A 230 -15.36 -1.57 -6.98
N ALA A 231 -15.65 -1.20 -8.24
CA ALA A 231 -16.22 -2.13 -9.22
C ALA A 231 -15.22 -3.20 -9.66
N LEU A 232 -13.92 -2.84 -9.82
CA LEU A 232 -12.84 -3.79 -10.11
C LEU A 232 -12.65 -4.78 -8.95
N MET A 233 -12.70 -4.33 -7.70
CA MET A 233 -12.62 -5.20 -6.52
C MET A 233 -13.77 -6.22 -6.44
N LYS A 234 -14.86 -6.04 -7.19
CA LYS A 234 -15.90 -7.07 -7.37
C LYS A 234 -15.54 -8.14 -8.40
N ARG A 235 -14.44 -7.97 -9.11
CA ARG A 235 -13.93 -8.86 -10.17
C ARG A 235 -12.43 -9.08 -10.02
N THR A 236 -11.96 -9.15 -8.78
CA THR A 236 -10.55 -9.39 -8.47
C THR A 236 -10.07 -10.67 -9.19
N PRO A 237 -9.01 -10.62 -9.99
CA PRO A 237 -8.50 -11.81 -10.66
C PRO A 237 -7.97 -12.82 -9.65
N ASP A 238 -8.01 -14.12 -9.96
CA ASP A 238 -7.28 -15.13 -9.19
C ASP A 238 -5.84 -15.18 -9.69
N LEU A 239 -4.94 -14.59 -8.91
CA LEU A 239 -3.53 -14.51 -9.25
C LEU A 239 -2.66 -15.52 -8.47
N ALA A 240 -3.24 -16.30 -7.55
CA ALA A 240 -2.45 -17.06 -6.59
C ALA A 240 -1.51 -18.06 -7.25
N ASP A 241 -2.03 -18.91 -8.11
CA ASP A 241 -1.23 -19.98 -8.77
C ASP A 241 -0.21 -19.37 -9.74
N ALA A 242 -0.59 -18.31 -10.46
CA ALA A 242 0.30 -17.63 -11.40
C ALA A 242 1.43 -16.89 -10.66
N LEU A 243 1.14 -16.18 -9.55
CA LEU A 243 2.17 -15.55 -8.71
C LEU A 243 3.11 -16.60 -8.10
N ARG A 244 2.58 -17.70 -7.60
CA ARG A 244 3.40 -18.80 -7.09
C ARG A 244 4.36 -19.34 -8.14
N ALA A 245 3.93 -19.43 -9.38
CA ALA A 245 4.75 -19.92 -10.49
C ALA A 245 5.89 -18.98 -10.87
N THR A 246 5.85 -17.69 -10.48
CA THR A 246 6.94 -16.73 -10.73
C THR A 246 8.16 -16.99 -9.88
N ALA A 247 8.03 -17.72 -8.77
CA ALA A 247 9.08 -17.93 -7.75
C ALA A 247 9.62 -16.63 -7.11
N LEU A 248 8.93 -15.50 -7.25
CA LEU A 248 9.29 -14.25 -6.59
C LEU A 248 9.23 -14.38 -5.06
N PRO A 249 10.13 -13.73 -4.32
CA PRO A 249 9.95 -13.53 -2.89
C PRO A 249 8.68 -12.71 -2.63
N ILE A 250 7.68 -13.28 -1.94
CA ILE A 250 6.41 -12.61 -1.66
C ILE A 250 6.15 -12.55 -0.16
N LEU A 251 5.72 -11.37 0.32
CA LEU A 251 5.19 -11.14 1.66
C LEU A 251 3.70 -10.77 1.57
N VAL A 252 2.85 -11.47 2.31
CA VAL A 252 1.47 -11.06 2.57
C VAL A 252 1.41 -10.48 3.96
N ALA A 253 1.19 -9.17 4.08
CA ALA A 253 1.11 -8.46 5.35
C ALA A 253 -0.31 -7.93 5.59
N THR A 254 -0.84 -8.07 6.80
CA THR A 254 -2.18 -7.60 7.17
C THR A 254 -2.27 -7.25 8.65
N GLY A 255 -3.30 -6.50 9.02
CA GLY A 255 -3.65 -6.25 10.42
C GLY A 255 -4.70 -7.22 10.96
N THR A 256 -4.67 -7.55 12.26
CA THR A 256 -5.73 -8.32 12.92
C THR A 256 -7.11 -7.65 12.82
N GLY A 257 -7.12 -6.31 12.77
CA GLY A 257 -8.30 -5.48 12.58
C GLY A 257 -8.60 -5.11 11.11
N ASP A 258 -7.96 -5.77 10.13
CA ASP A 258 -8.19 -5.55 8.71
C ASP A 258 -9.67 -5.70 8.33
N VAL A 259 -10.07 -5.11 7.20
CA VAL A 259 -11.44 -5.22 6.66
C VAL A 259 -11.79 -6.65 6.23
N TRP A 260 -10.80 -7.46 5.81
CA TRP A 260 -10.94 -8.91 5.61
C TRP A 260 -10.55 -9.68 6.87
N HIS A 261 -10.95 -10.93 6.93
CA HIS A 261 -10.54 -11.82 8.01
C HIS A 261 -9.07 -12.24 7.85
N THR A 262 -8.34 -12.26 8.95
CA THR A 262 -6.91 -12.61 8.99
C THR A 262 -6.66 -14.00 8.40
N GLU A 263 -7.50 -14.98 8.74
CA GLU A 263 -7.43 -16.35 8.23
C GLU A 263 -7.53 -16.42 6.70
N THR A 264 -8.22 -15.44 6.08
CA THR A 264 -8.34 -15.37 4.61
C THR A 264 -7.03 -14.89 3.98
N HIS A 265 -6.32 -13.95 4.63
CA HIS A 265 -4.99 -13.52 4.21
C HIS A 265 -3.95 -14.64 4.40
N GLU A 266 -4.00 -15.36 5.51
CA GLU A 266 -3.12 -16.50 5.78
C GLU A 266 -3.34 -17.63 4.76
N ALA A 267 -4.60 -17.96 4.46
CA ALA A 267 -4.93 -18.92 3.41
C ALA A 267 -4.43 -18.48 2.02
N PHE A 268 -4.53 -17.18 1.72
CA PHE A 268 -4.01 -16.61 0.48
C PHE A 268 -2.48 -16.70 0.45
N ALA A 269 -1.78 -16.34 1.52
CA ALA A 269 -0.33 -16.49 1.66
C ALA A 269 0.10 -17.95 1.44
N GLY A 270 -0.62 -18.91 2.04
CA GLY A 270 -0.38 -20.35 1.85
C GLY A 270 -0.52 -20.80 0.40
N ARG A 271 -1.54 -20.32 -0.34
CA ARG A 271 -1.71 -20.59 -1.77
C ARG A 271 -0.55 -20.04 -2.60
N LEU A 272 -0.05 -18.84 -2.25
CA LEU A 272 1.10 -18.22 -2.92
C LEU A 272 2.42 -18.92 -2.60
N GLY A 273 2.52 -19.64 -1.49
CA GLY A 273 3.81 -20.05 -0.91
C GLY A 273 4.61 -18.87 -0.35
N ALA A 274 3.92 -17.80 0.05
CA ALA A 274 4.48 -16.54 0.52
C ALA A 274 4.74 -16.54 2.03
N ARG A 275 5.65 -15.66 2.50
CA ARG A 275 5.74 -15.31 3.92
C ARG A 275 4.46 -14.57 4.34
N SER A 276 4.00 -14.81 5.57
CA SER A 276 2.83 -14.15 6.16
C SER A 276 3.24 -13.30 7.35
N LEU A 277 2.72 -12.07 7.43
CA LEU A 277 2.90 -11.17 8.57
C LEU A 277 1.54 -10.66 9.02
N VAL A 278 1.22 -10.90 10.29
CA VAL A 278 -0.01 -10.41 10.92
C VAL A 278 0.36 -9.46 12.05
N LEU A 279 -0.09 -8.21 11.95
CA LEU A 279 0.23 -7.14 12.89
C LEU A 279 -0.99 -6.77 13.75
N PRO A 280 -0.82 -6.29 15.00
CA PRO A 280 -1.93 -5.88 15.87
C PRO A 280 -2.49 -4.51 15.46
N THR A 281 -2.84 -4.34 14.19
CA THR A 281 -3.26 -3.07 13.55
C THR A 281 -4.57 -3.22 12.80
N GLY A 282 -5.06 -2.10 12.20
CA GLY A 282 -6.18 -2.09 11.27
C GLY A 282 -5.79 -2.41 9.82
N HIS A 283 -6.49 -1.76 8.87
CA HIS A 283 -6.27 -1.93 7.43
C HIS A 283 -4.97 -1.27 6.91
N SER A 284 -4.38 -0.34 7.67
CA SER A 284 -3.23 0.48 7.27
C SER A 284 -1.98 0.24 8.13
N PRO A 285 -1.35 -0.95 8.10
CA PRO A 285 -0.11 -1.20 8.84
C PRO A 285 1.03 -0.25 8.45
N CYS A 286 1.06 0.28 7.23
CA CYS A 286 2.02 1.29 6.78
C CYS A 286 1.99 2.58 7.62
N GLU A 287 0.86 2.88 8.26
CA GLU A 287 0.68 4.06 9.12
C GLU A 287 0.78 3.72 10.62
N THR A 288 0.41 2.49 11.01
CA THR A 288 0.23 2.12 12.43
C THR A 288 1.24 1.11 12.96
N ALA A 289 2.01 0.48 12.09
CA ALA A 289 3.14 -0.39 12.41
C ALA A 289 4.25 -0.31 11.34
N PRO A 290 4.68 0.92 10.96
CA PRO A 290 5.63 1.13 9.87
C PRO A 290 6.99 0.49 10.13
N HIS A 291 7.47 0.44 11.38
CA HIS A 291 8.76 -0.16 11.73
C HIS A 291 8.72 -1.69 11.56
N GLN A 292 7.72 -2.36 12.12
CA GLN A 292 7.57 -3.81 11.99
C GLN A 292 7.36 -4.23 10.53
N LEU A 293 6.54 -3.48 9.77
CA LEU A 293 6.31 -3.76 8.36
C LEU A 293 7.59 -3.56 7.53
N THR A 294 8.32 -2.45 7.75
CA THR A 294 9.57 -2.17 7.04
C THR A 294 10.62 -3.22 7.37
N GLU A 295 10.78 -3.62 8.63
CA GLU A 295 11.72 -4.65 9.04
C GLU A 295 11.43 -5.99 8.32
N ALA A 296 10.17 -6.43 8.31
CA ALA A 296 9.77 -7.65 7.61
C ALA A 296 10.00 -7.58 6.09
N MET A 297 9.81 -6.41 5.48
CA MET A 297 10.14 -6.19 4.07
C MET A 297 11.64 -6.24 3.83
N LEU A 298 12.45 -5.59 4.68
CA LEU A 298 13.92 -5.65 4.58
C LEU A 298 14.44 -7.07 4.74
N ASP A 299 13.84 -7.87 5.63
CA ASP A 299 14.20 -9.29 5.79
C ASP A 299 13.82 -10.13 4.57
N LEU A 300 12.68 -9.81 3.91
CA LEU A 300 12.32 -10.45 2.63
C LEU A 300 13.31 -10.09 1.52
N MET A 301 13.79 -8.85 1.49
CA MET A 301 14.69 -8.32 0.45
C MET A 301 16.11 -8.89 0.55
N ARG A 302 16.53 -9.27 1.75
CA ARG A 302 17.87 -9.84 2.01
C ARG A 302 17.95 -11.35 1.78
N GLY A 303 16.82 -12.05 1.66
CA GLY A 303 16.69 -13.49 1.41
C GLY A 303 16.44 -14.28 2.67
#